data_cecc17561ee2e31867ee06001699b69c
#
_entry.id   cecc17561ee2e31867ee06001699b69c
#
_cell.length_a   1.000
_cell.length_b   1.000
_cell.length_c   1.000
_cell.angle_alpha   90.00
_cell.angle_beta   90.00
_cell.angle_gamma   90.00
#
_symmetry.space_group_name_H-M   'P 1'
#
loop_
_entity.id
_entity.type
_entity.pdbx_description
1 polymer ?
#
loop_
_entity_poly.entity_id
_entity_poly.type
_entity_poly.pdbx_seq_one_letter_code
_entity_poly.pdbx_strand_id
1 'polypeptide(L)'
;MDTEAVSFEDYRDCLKDLATVNALTLTHGPVLTWLDRATRNLAPNERATVLDVGYGYGDLLRRVHDWSRRKGRLVDLVGIDLNPMSEPIAKAATPSDVSIDFRTGNVFDYTPERPVDFVISSQTTHHMSNEELATFIRWMEQVAARGWYIADLHRHPVPFHVFGALARVARWHRFVQHDGPVSIARSFRKADWKKILHAAGVAPEAAEIRWHVPFRLCVSRLK
;
A
#
# COMPACT_ATOMS: atom_id res chain seq x y z
N MET A 1 1.71 -0.86 -17.71
CA MET A 1 2.57 0.14 -17.08
C MET A 1 3.97 -0.39 -16.78
N ASP A 2 4.10 -1.64 -16.33
CA ASP A 2 5.39 -2.22 -15.95
C ASP A 2 6.37 -2.47 -17.12
N THR A 3 5.90 -2.43 -18.38
CA THR A 3 6.67 -2.83 -19.57
C THR A 3 6.69 -1.79 -20.69
N GLU A 4 5.96 -0.69 -20.57
CA GLU A 4 5.92 0.38 -21.59
C GLU A 4 6.63 1.65 -21.09
N ALA A 5 7.33 2.34 -21.99
CA ALA A 5 7.80 3.69 -21.72
C ALA A 5 6.58 4.63 -21.65
N VAL A 6 6.30 5.14 -20.46
CA VAL A 6 5.15 5.99 -20.17
C VAL A 6 5.62 7.42 -20.01
N SER A 7 4.92 8.41 -20.59
CA SER A 7 5.21 9.82 -20.34
C SER A 7 4.90 10.21 -18.90
N PHE A 8 5.51 11.28 -18.42
CA PHE A 8 5.25 11.81 -17.08
C PHE A 8 3.78 12.19 -16.90
N GLU A 9 3.18 12.79 -17.93
CA GLU A 9 1.77 13.19 -17.93
C GLU A 9 0.82 11.98 -17.86
N ASP A 10 1.06 10.96 -18.70
CA ASP A 10 0.27 9.73 -18.70
C ASP A 10 0.37 9.01 -17.35
N TYR A 11 1.57 8.93 -16.77
CA TYR A 11 1.79 8.31 -15.47
C TYR A 11 1.06 9.07 -14.36
N ARG A 12 1.19 10.41 -14.34
CA ARG A 12 0.49 11.27 -13.38
C ARG A 12 -1.02 11.09 -13.46
N ASP A 13 -1.59 11.10 -14.67
CA ASP A 13 -3.03 11.02 -14.85
C ASP A 13 -3.57 9.62 -14.50
N CYS A 14 -2.81 8.58 -14.80
CA CYS A 14 -3.09 7.22 -14.32
C CYS A 14 -3.12 7.15 -12.78
N LEU A 15 -2.12 7.71 -12.10
CA LEU A 15 -2.06 7.72 -10.64
C LEU A 15 -3.23 8.50 -10.01
N LYS A 16 -3.69 9.60 -10.63
CA LYS A 16 -4.88 10.35 -10.19
C LYS A 16 -6.16 9.50 -10.28
N ASP A 17 -6.32 8.78 -11.39
CA ASP A 17 -7.47 7.90 -11.56
C ASP A 17 -7.43 6.75 -10.55
N LEU A 18 -6.26 6.15 -10.31
CA LEU A 18 -6.10 5.13 -9.27
C LEU A 18 -6.43 5.67 -7.88
N ALA A 19 -6.02 6.89 -7.54
CA ALA A 19 -6.38 7.52 -6.27
C ALA A 19 -7.90 7.75 -6.16
N THR A 20 -8.57 8.09 -7.28
CA THR A 20 -10.03 8.20 -7.35
C THR A 20 -10.70 6.84 -7.10
N VAL A 21 -10.20 5.78 -7.74
CA VAL A 21 -10.66 4.40 -7.50
C VAL A 21 -10.47 4.01 -6.05
N ASN A 22 -9.31 4.31 -5.46
CA ASN A 22 -9.02 4.05 -4.05
C ASN A 22 -10.01 4.74 -3.10
N ALA A 23 -10.36 5.99 -3.40
CA ALA A 23 -11.34 6.74 -2.62
C ALA A 23 -12.74 6.13 -2.74
N LEU A 24 -13.19 5.83 -3.96
CA LEU A 24 -14.51 5.26 -4.23
C LEU A 24 -14.67 3.84 -3.64
N THR A 25 -13.60 3.07 -3.64
CA THR A 25 -13.59 1.68 -3.13
C THR A 25 -13.14 1.57 -1.67
N LEU A 26 -12.99 2.69 -0.96
CA LEU A 26 -12.59 2.75 0.45
C LEU A 26 -11.31 1.95 0.74
N THR A 27 -10.38 1.92 -0.21
CA THR A 27 -9.18 1.07 -0.19
C THR A 27 -8.34 1.28 1.08
N HIS A 28 -8.26 2.52 1.59
CA HIS A 28 -7.41 2.87 2.73
C HIS A 28 -8.05 2.61 4.10
N GLY A 29 -9.36 2.37 4.14
CA GLY A 29 -10.09 2.13 5.39
C GLY A 29 -9.50 1.02 6.27
N PRO A 30 -9.21 -0.17 5.71
CA PRO A 30 -8.60 -1.27 6.46
C PRO A 30 -7.24 -0.93 7.08
N VAL A 31 -6.36 -0.22 6.35
CA VAL A 31 -5.05 0.23 6.86
C VAL A 31 -5.23 1.18 8.04
N LEU A 32 -6.12 2.18 7.90
CA LEU A 32 -6.37 3.16 8.96
C LEU A 32 -6.98 2.51 10.22
N THR A 33 -7.86 1.53 10.04
CA THR A 33 -8.43 0.75 11.15
C THR A 33 -7.36 -0.08 11.84
N TRP A 34 -6.44 -0.66 11.07
CA TRP A 34 -5.32 -1.40 11.63
C TRP A 34 -4.35 -0.48 12.40
N LEU A 35 -3.99 0.69 11.84
CA LEU A 35 -3.17 1.68 12.52
C LEU A 35 -3.81 2.18 13.82
N ASP A 36 -5.13 2.37 13.85
CA ASP A 36 -5.86 2.74 15.07
C ASP A 36 -5.69 1.69 16.19
N ARG A 37 -5.70 0.40 15.80
CA ARG A 37 -5.46 -0.71 16.72
C ARG A 37 -3.98 -0.80 17.12
N ALA A 38 -3.08 -0.65 16.16
CA ALA A 38 -1.64 -0.78 16.35
C ALA A 38 -1.05 0.32 17.25
N THR A 39 -1.62 1.52 17.19
CA THR A 39 -1.17 2.67 17.98
C THR A 39 -1.93 2.83 19.31
N ARG A 40 -2.84 1.93 19.66
CA ARG A 40 -3.69 2.09 20.85
C ARG A 40 -2.90 2.25 22.14
N ASN A 41 -1.79 1.52 22.27
CA ASN A 41 -0.94 1.48 23.45
C ASN A 41 0.20 2.48 23.43
N LEU A 42 0.31 3.32 22.40
CA LEU A 42 1.30 4.40 22.37
C LEU A 42 0.91 5.49 23.35
N ALA A 43 1.91 6.02 24.07
CA ALA A 43 1.67 7.18 24.93
C ALA A 43 1.19 8.40 24.11
N PRO A 44 0.44 9.33 24.72
CA PRO A 44 -0.09 10.49 24.00
C PRO A 44 0.95 11.31 23.25
N ASN A 45 2.17 11.42 23.79
CA ASN A 45 3.28 12.19 23.21
C ASN A 45 4.29 11.30 22.46
N GLU A 46 4.02 10.02 22.34
CA GLU A 46 4.90 9.10 21.63
C GLU A 46 4.69 9.25 20.11
N ARG A 47 5.81 9.49 19.41
CA ARG A 47 5.83 9.64 17.96
C ARG A 47 6.15 8.32 17.31
N ALA A 48 5.38 7.94 16.31
CA ALA A 48 5.60 6.71 15.54
C ALA A 48 5.98 7.03 14.10
N THR A 49 6.92 6.28 13.54
CA THR A 49 7.29 6.37 12.13
C THR A 49 6.48 5.35 11.32
N VAL A 50 5.80 5.82 10.29
CA VAL A 50 5.05 4.99 9.32
C VAL A 50 5.73 5.08 7.96
N LEU A 51 6.18 3.94 7.44
CA LEU A 51 6.78 3.80 6.11
C LEU A 51 5.79 3.15 5.15
N ASP A 52 5.45 3.83 4.06
CA ASP A 52 4.62 3.31 2.96
C ASP A 52 5.51 2.88 1.79
N VAL A 53 5.41 1.60 1.41
CA VAL A 53 6.20 1.03 0.31
C VAL A 53 5.34 0.91 -0.94
N GLY A 54 5.77 1.57 -2.03
CA GLY A 54 5.02 1.69 -3.27
C GLY A 54 3.92 2.75 -3.14
N TYR A 55 4.26 3.93 -2.65
CA TYR A 55 3.29 5.00 -2.33
C TYR A 55 2.59 5.61 -3.56
N GLY A 56 3.13 5.46 -4.77
CA GLY A 56 2.56 5.95 -6.03
C GLY A 56 2.14 7.42 -5.98
N TYR A 57 0.83 7.69 -5.89
CA TYR A 57 0.28 9.04 -5.78
C TYR A 57 0.42 9.65 -4.37
N GLY A 58 0.78 8.87 -3.36
CA GLY A 58 0.91 9.31 -1.96
C GLY A 58 -0.43 9.50 -1.24
N ASP A 59 -1.54 9.07 -1.83
CA ASP A 59 -2.89 9.25 -1.29
C ASP A 59 -3.10 8.49 0.03
N LEU A 60 -2.49 7.31 0.19
CA LEU A 60 -2.53 6.59 1.48
C LEU A 60 -1.83 7.39 2.58
N LEU A 61 -0.62 7.91 2.34
CA LEU A 61 0.12 8.70 3.34
C LEU A 61 -0.63 9.97 3.73
N ARG A 62 -1.25 10.68 2.78
CA ARG A 62 -2.12 11.82 3.11
C ARG A 62 -3.31 11.40 3.98
N ARG A 63 -3.92 10.24 3.72
CA ARG A 63 -5.00 9.70 4.57
C ARG A 63 -4.51 9.31 5.95
N VAL A 64 -3.29 8.78 6.08
CA VAL A 64 -2.66 8.49 7.38
C VAL A 64 -2.40 9.80 8.14
N HIS A 65 -1.94 10.86 7.47
CA HIS A 65 -1.80 12.19 8.06
C HIS A 65 -3.13 12.69 8.63
N ASP A 66 -4.20 12.68 7.83
CA ASP A 66 -5.53 13.13 8.28
C ASP A 66 -6.07 12.28 9.43
N TRP A 67 -5.84 10.97 9.38
CA TRP A 67 -6.21 10.06 10.46
C TRP A 67 -5.44 10.39 11.74
N SER A 68 -4.12 10.59 11.66
CA SER A 68 -3.30 10.88 12.83
C SER A 68 -3.73 12.18 13.53
N ARG A 69 -4.03 13.23 12.76
CA ARG A 69 -4.55 14.49 13.29
C ARG A 69 -5.89 14.30 14.01
N ARG A 70 -6.84 13.58 13.39
CA ARG A 70 -8.15 13.31 14.01
C ARG A 70 -8.05 12.49 15.29
N LYS A 71 -7.02 11.62 15.39
CA LYS A 71 -6.79 10.73 16.56
C LYS A 71 -5.85 11.32 17.59
N GLY A 72 -5.30 12.52 17.35
CA GLY A 72 -4.29 13.13 18.22
C GLY A 72 -3.00 12.30 18.31
N ARG A 73 -2.61 11.62 17.21
CA ARG A 73 -1.41 10.80 17.15
C ARG A 73 -0.28 11.57 16.47
N LEU A 74 0.92 11.46 17.02
CA LEU A 74 2.13 12.02 16.41
C LEU A 74 2.75 10.98 15.49
N VAL A 75 2.86 11.31 14.20
CA VAL A 75 3.46 10.40 13.21
C VAL A 75 4.48 11.12 12.34
N ASP A 76 5.57 10.44 12.03
CA ASP A 76 6.48 10.79 10.94
C ASP A 76 6.13 9.88 9.75
N LEU A 77 5.91 10.49 8.59
CA LEU A 77 5.44 9.80 7.40
C LEU A 77 6.56 9.75 6.36
N VAL A 78 6.91 8.55 5.95
CA VAL A 78 7.92 8.28 4.92
C VAL A 78 7.28 7.42 3.84
N GLY A 79 7.51 7.75 2.58
CA GLY A 79 7.14 6.92 1.44
C GLY A 79 8.37 6.54 0.63
N ILE A 80 8.48 5.30 0.19
CA ILE A 80 9.48 4.85 -0.77
C ILE A 80 8.80 4.21 -1.98
N ASP A 81 9.18 4.64 -3.17
CA ASP A 81 8.66 4.10 -4.43
C ASP A 81 9.80 3.89 -5.42
N LEU A 82 9.73 2.80 -6.17
CA LEU A 82 10.76 2.45 -7.15
C LEU A 82 10.74 3.38 -8.37
N ASN A 83 9.56 3.91 -8.71
CA ASN A 83 9.39 4.76 -9.90
C ASN A 83 9.78 6.22 -9.59
N PRO A 84 10.81 6.78 -10.26
CA PRO A 84 11.27 8.13 -9.99
C PRO A 84 10.24 9.22 -10.33
N MET A 85 9.24 8.93 -11.15
CA MET A 85 8.15 9.86 -11.43
C MET A 85 7.15 10.01 -10.27
N SER A 86 7.09 9.03 -9.36
CA SER A 86 6.15 9.07 -8.23
C SER A 86 6.43 10.23 -7.28
N GLU A 87 7.70 10.49 -6.98
CA GLU A 87 8.10 11.52 -6.02
C GLU A 87 7.63 12.94 -6.39
N PRO A 88 7.94 13.50 -7.59
CA PRO A 88 7.45 14.82 -7.95
C PRO A 88 5.92 14.89 -8.05
N ILE A 89 5.26 13.82 -8.49
CA ILE A 89 3.81 13.75 -8.57
C ILE A 89 3.17 13.76 -7.19
N ALA A 90 3.65 12.93 -6.27
CA ALA A 90 3.12 12.85 -4.91
C ALA A 90 3.37 14.16 -4.13
N LYS A 91 4.56 14.77 -4.28
CA LYS A 91 4.86 16.10 -3.71
C LYS A 91 3.91 17.17 -4.22
N ALA A 92 3.70 17.24 -5.54
CA ALA A 92 2.78 18.20 -6.13
C ALA A 92 1.31 18.00 -5.71
N ALA A 93 0.91 16.75 -5.39
CA ALA A 93 -0.43 16.42 -4.92
C ALA A 93 -0.63 16.57 -3.41
N THR A 94 0.42 16.92 -2.66
CA THR A 94 0.39 17.03 -1.20
C THR A 94 0.29 18.50 -0.80
N PRO A 95 -0.68 18.90 0.05
CA PRO A 95 -0.77 20.26 0.56
C PRO A 95 0.51 20.71 1.27
N SER A 96 0.86 21.99 1.17
CA SER A 96 2.11 22.55 1.68
C SER A 96 2.26 22.48 3.21
N ASP A 97 1.15 22.35 3.93
CA ASP A 97 1.10 22.17 5.39
C ASP A 97 1.19 20.72 5.85
N VAL A 98 1.26 19.77 4.90
CA VAL A 98 1.39 18.32 5.15
C VAL A 98 2.82 17.89 4.91
N SER A 99 3.51 17.47 5.98
CA SER A 99 4.89 16.98 5.89
C SER A 99 4.90 15.46 5.67
N ILE A 100 5.39 15.04 4.50
CA ILE A 100 5.63 13.64 4.14
C ILE A 100 6.99 13.59 3.43
N ASP A 101 7.87 12.69 3.87
CA ASP A 101 9.17 12.44 3.23
C ASP A 101 9.00 11.41 2.12
N PHE A 102 8.87 11.87 0.87
CA PHE A 102 8.80 11.02 -0.31
C PHE A 102 10.18 10.76 -0.86
N ARG A 103 10.53 9.48 -1.05
CA ARG A 103 11.82 9.01 -1.54
C ARG A 103 11.63 8.11 -2.75
N THR A 104 12.58 8.19 -3.69
CA THR A 104 12.68 7.28 -4.82
C THR A 104 13.77 6.25 -4.55
N GLY A 105 13.48 4.96 -4.74
CA GLY A 105 14.48 3.90 -4.57
C GLY A 105 13.88 2.51 -4.39
N ASN A 106 14.78 1.53 -4.46
CA ASN A 106 14.41 0.15 -4.15
C ASN A 106 14.37 -0.02 -2.62
N VAL A 107 13.27 -0.54 -2.13
CA VAL A 107 13.05 -0.76 -0.69
C VAL A 107 14.09 -1.71 -0.08
N PHE A 108 14.61 -2.65 -0.83
CA PHE A 108 15.63 -3.60 -0.35
C PHE A 108 17.01 -2.95 -0.12
N ASP A 109 17.27 -1.82 -0.77
CA ASP A 109 18.51 -1.05 -0.60
C ASP A 109 18.30 0.10 0.42
N TYR A 110 17.06 0.27 0.91
CA TYR A 110 16.72 1.34 1.83
C TYR A 110 17.09 1.00 3.27
N THR A 111 17.95 1.81 3.83
CA THR A 111 18.27 1.77 5.26
C THR A 111 17.62 2.97 5.93
N PRO A 112 16.63 2.77 6.82
CA PRO A 112 15.97 3.86 7.53
C PRO A 112 16.97 4.61 8.43
N GLU A 113 16.94 5.93 8.36
CA GLU A 113 17.74 6.80 9.25
C GLU A 113 17.25 6.78 10.71
N ARG A 114 15.99 6.39 10.89
CA ARG A 114 15.31 6.27 12.18
C ARG A 114 14.58 4.93 12.26
N PRO A 115 14.35 4.39 13.46
CA PRO A 115 13.53 3.20 13.61
C PRO A 115 12.15 3.39 12.97
N VAL A 116 11.71 2.40 12.20
CA VAL A 116 10.37 2.37 11.59
C VAL A 116 9.46 1.56 12.49
N ASP A 117 8.42 2.18 13.03
CA ASP A 117 7.44 1.48 13.88
C ASP A 117 6.52 0.61 13.03
N PHE A 118 5.99 1.17 11.96
CA PHE A 118 5.03 0.50 11.10
C PHE A 118 5.42 0.58 9.63
N VAL A 119 5.42 -0.57 8.95
CA VAL A 119 5.54 -0.64 7.49
C VAL A 119 4.17 -0.95 6.92
N ILE A 120 3.73 -0.15 5.97
CA ILE A 120 2.48 -0.37 5.23
C ILE A 120 2.78 -0.47 3.74
N SER A 121 1.96 -1.22 3.01
CA SER A 121 2.00 -1.27 1.55
C SER A 121 0.60 -1.52 1.01
N SER A 122 0.21 -0.79 -0.01
CA SER A 122 -1.12 -0.90 -0.58
C SER A 122 -1.08 -1.05 -2.10
N GLN A 123 -1.68 -2.12 -2.61
CA GLN A 123 -1.82 -2.41 -4.04
C GLN A 123 -0.48 -2.47 -4.80
N THR A 124 0.57 -2.96 -4.14
CA THR A 124 1.92 -3.06 -4.70
C THR A 124 2.34 -4.52 -4.86
N THR A 125 1.91 -5.39 -3.94
CA THR A 125 2.47 -6.74 -3.84
C THR A 125 2.07 -7.67 -4.99
N HIS A 126 0.97 -7.39 -5.71
CA HIS A 126 0.57 -8.16 -6.89
C HIS A 126 1.47 -7.92 -8.12
N HIS A 127 2.42 -6.98 -8.05
CA HIS A 127 3.48 -6.81 -9.04
C HIS A 127 4.70 -7.69 -8.77
N MET A 128 4.80 -8.30 -7.58
CA MET A 128 5.91 -9.12 -7.15
C MET A 128 5.66 -10.62 -7.46
N SER A 129 6.73 -11.35 -7.78
CA SER A 129 6.70 -12.81 -7.76
C SER A 129 6.53 -13.32 -6.33
N ASN A 130 6.19 -14.60 -6.18
CA ASN A 130 6.05 -15.19 -4.84
C ASN A 130 7.35 -15.13 -4.03
N GLU A 131 8.50 -15.28 -4.69
CA GLU A 131 9.84 -15.23 -4.10
C GLU A 131 10.19 -13.81 -3.65
N GLU A 132 9.93 -12.82 -4.50
CA GLU A 132 10.11 -11.40 -4.18
C GLU A 132 9.21 -10.99 -3.02
N LEU A 133 7.95 -11.42 -3.01
CA LEU A 133 7.01 -11.12 -1.94
C LEU A 133 7.41 -11.78 -0.62
N ALA A 134 7.91 -13.03 -0.64
CA ALA A 134 8.44 -13.65 0.56
C ALA A 134 9.68 -12.91 1.10
N THR A 135 10.54 -12.41 0.20
CA THR A 135 11.69 -11.57 0.56
C THR A 135 11.24 -10.22 1.12
N PHE A 136 10.22 -9.60 0.54
CA PHE A 136 9.63 -8.35 1.01
C PHE A 136 9.04 -8.52 2.43
N ILE A 137 8.34 -9.61 2.70
CA ILE A 137 7.81 -9.88 4.04
C ILE A 137 8.96 -10.08 5.05
N ARG A 138 10.02 -10.81 4.69
CA ARG A 138 11.21 -10.94 5.56
C ARG A 138 11.83 -9.59 5.87
N TRP A 139 11.95 -8.72 4.87
CA TRP A 139 12.44 -7.37 5.06
C TRP A 139 11.52 -6.56 6.00
N MET A 140 10.21 -6.62 5.82
CA MET A 140 9.27 -5.95 6.74
C MET A 140 9.38 -6.50 8.17
N GLU A 141 9.62 -7.81 8.34
CA GLU A 141 9.86 -8.42 9.65
C GLU A 141 11.11 -7.86 10.34
N GLN A 142 12.13 -7.52 9.58
CA GLN A 142 13.38 -6.97 10.12
C GLN A 142 13.25 -5.48 10.43
N VAL A 143 12.58 -4.71 9.58
CA VAL A 143 12.55 -3.25 9.64
C VAL A 143 11.44 -2.72 10.55
N ALA A 144 10.25 -3.31 10.51
CA ALA A 144 9.12 -2.84 11.31
C ALA A 144 9.29 -3.24 12.78
N ALA A 145 9.46 -2.27 13.67
CA ALA A 145 9.63 -2.54 15.09
C ALA A 145 8.35 -3.06 15.76
N ARG A 146 7.17 -2.56 15.34
CA ARG A 146 5.88 -2.84 16.01
C ARG A 146 4.89 -3.60 15.13
N GLY A 147 5.06 -3.56 13.80
CA GLY A 147 4.20 -4.33 12.91
C GLY A 147 4.18 -3.82 11.48
N TRP A 148 3.51 -4.60 10.65
CA TRP A 148 3.37 -4.28 9.23
C TRP A 148 1.99 -4.67 8.70
N TYR A 149 1.60 -4.03 7.60
CA TYR A 149 0.31 -4.23 6.96
C TYR A 149 0.44 -4.19 5.44
N ILE A 150 -0.09 -5.21 4.77
CA ILE A 150 -0.24 -5.27 3.32
C ILE A 150 -1.74 -5.24 3.01
N ALA A 151 -2.16 -4.28 2.19
CA ALA A 151 -3.50 -4.23 1.62
C ALA A 151 -3.43 -4.51 0.13
N ASP A 152 -3.97 -5.64 -0.32
CA ASP A 152 -3.97 -5.93 -1.75
C ASP A 152 -5.32 -6.46 -2.22
N LEU A 153 -5.45 -6.62 -3.53
CA LEU A 153 -6.65 -7.11 -4.19
C LEU A 153 -6.87 -8.60 -3.88
N HIS A 154 -8.12 -9.01 -3.89
CA HIS A 154 -8.49 -10.42 -3.78
C HIS A 154 -8.72 -10.99 -5.17
N ARG A 155 -7.97 -12.02 -5.56
CA ARG A 155 -8.17 -12.74 -6.83
C ARG A 155 -9.50 -13.48 -6.81
N HIS A 156 -10.51 -12.86 -7.47
CA HIS A 156 -11.86 -13.39 -7.53
C HIS A 156 -12.51 -13.02 -8.87
N PRO A 157 -13.30 -13.88 -9.51
CA PRO A 157 -13.91 -13.60 -10.82
C PRO A 157 -14.86 -12.40 -10.82
N VAL A 158 -15.61 -12.19 -9.75
CA VAL A 158 -16.58 -11.09 -9.67
C VAL A 158 -15.90 -9.73 -9.84
N PRO A 159 -14.90 -9.32 -9.03
CA PRO A 159 -14.25 -8.03 -9.23
C PRO A 159 -13.51 -7.94 -10.56
N PHE A 160 -12.98 -9.05 -11.09
CA PHE A 160 -12.34 -9.07 -12.40
C PHE A 160 -13.27 -8.57 -13.51
N HIS A 161 -14.51 -9.10 -13.59
CA HIS A 161 -15.47 -8.70 -14.62
C HIS A 161 -16.12 -7.36 -14.32
N VAL A 162 -16.53 -7.12 -13.06
CA VAL A 162 -17.24 -5.90 -12.65
C VAL A 162 -16.32 -4.68 -12.78
N PHE A 163 -15.07 -4.77 -12.35
CA PHE A 163 -14.14 -3.66 -12.43
C PHE A 163 -13.83 -3.27 -13.89
N GLY A 164 -13.61 -4.27 -14.76
CA GLY A 164 -13.38 -4.02 -16.19
C GLY A 164 -14.55 -3.30 -16.88
N ALA A 165 -15.79 -3.67 -16.53
CA ALA A 165 -16.98 -2.98 -17.01
C ALA A 165 -17.09 -1.55 -16.45
N LEU A 166 -16.90 -1.39 -15.14
CA LEU A 166 -16.97 -0.10 -14.45
C LEU A 166 -15.93 0.89 -14.98
N ALA A 167 -14.68 0.45 -15.13
CA ALA A 167 -13.58 1.29 -15.61
C ALA A 167 -13.84 1.84 -17.04
N ARG A 168 -14.47 1.03 -17.90
CA ARG A 168 -14.88 1.49 -19.24
C ARG A 168 -16.02 2.50 -19.18
N VAL A 169 -17.05 2.25 -18.38
CA VAL A 169 -18.19 3.17 -18.23
C VAL A 169 -17.76 4.50 -17.61
N ALA A 170 -16.89 4.46 -16.61
CA ALA A 170 -16.34 5.64 -15.95
C ALA A 170 -15.30 6.39 -16.81
N ARG A 171 -14.90 5.84 -17.95
CA ARG A 171 -13.89 6.42 -18.85
C ARG A 171 -12.56 6.74 -18.16
N TRP A 172 -12.18 5.92 -17.18
CA TRP A 172 -10.88 6.05 -16.53
C TRP A 172 -9.74 5.87 -17.52
N HIS A 173 -8.54 6.31 -17.14
CA HIS A 173 -7.34 6.22 -17.96
C HIS A 173 -7.15 4.81 -18.56
N ARG A 174 -6.65 4.71 -19.80
CA ARG A 174 -6.48 3.44 -20.54
C ARG A 174 -5.74 2.37 -19.73
N PHE A 175 -4.74 2.76 -18.95
CA PHE A 175 -4.02 1.85 -18.06
C PHE A 175 -4.90 1.31 -16.93
N VAL A 176 -5.76 2.12 -16.34
CA VAL A 176 -6.70 1.64 -15.30
C VAL A 176 -7.68 0.64 -15.88
N GLN A 177 -8.17 0.87 -17.12
CA GLN A 177 -9.08 -0.06 -17.80
C GLN A 177 -8.44 -1.40 -18.13
N HIS A 178 -7.16 -1.39 -18.53
CA HIS A 178 -6.41 -2.59 -18.92
C HIS A 178 -5.77 -3.27 -17.69
N ASP A 179 -5.01 -2.52 -16.90
CA ASP A 179 -4.19 -3.08 -15.82
C ASP A 179 -5.03 -3.47 -14.59
N GLY A 180 -6.19 -2.84 -14.37
CA GLY A 180 -7.04 -3.16 -13.23
C GLY A 180 -7.51 -4.62 -13.21
N PRO A 181 -8.13 -5.16 -14.28
CA PRO A 181 -8.44 -6.59 -14.36
C PRO A 181 -7.19 -7.48 -14.26
N VAL A 182 -6.07 -7.09 -14.89
CA VAL A 182 -4.80 -7.84 -14.81
C VAL A 182 -4.28 -7.88 -13.38
N SER A 183 -4.32 -6.77 -12.65
CA SER A 183 -3.94 -6.69 -11.24
C SER A 183 -4.79 -7.60 -10.36
N ILE A 184 -6.11 -7.64 -10.60
CA ILE A 184 -7.02 -8.57 -9.90
C ILE A 184 -6.65 -10.04 -10.21
N ALA A 185 -6.31 -10.35 -11.46
CA ALA A 185 -5.92 -11.71 -11.85
C ALA A 185 -4.57 -12.14 -11.24
N ARG A 186 -3.62 -11.21 -11.13
CA ARG A 186 -2.29 -11.42 -10.51
C ARG A 186 -2.34 -11.47 -8.98
N SER A 187 -3.39 -10.92 -8.37
CA SER A 187 -3.54 -10.86 -6.91
C SER A 187 -3.72 -12.23 -6.26
N PHE A 188 -3.92 -12.27 -4.98
CA PHE A 188 -3.79 -13.46 -4.16
C PHE A 188 -5.13 -13.97 -3.63
N ARG A 189 -5.16 -15.27 -3.33
CA ARG A 189 -6.16 -15.92 -2.49
C ARG A 189 -5.56 -16.19 -1.11
N LYS A 190 -6.40 -16.48 -0.14
CA LYS A 190 -5.95 -16.81 1.23
C LYS A 190 -4.94 -17.97 1.27
N ALA A 191 -5.10 -18.96 0.38
CA ALA A 191 -4.18 -20.09 0.29
C ALA A 191 -2.79 -19.68 -0.23
N ASP A 192 -2.72 -18.70 -1.15
CA ASP A 192 -1.46 -18.19 -1.68
C ASP A 192 -0.71 -17.45 -0.58
N TRP A 193 -1.38 -16.57 0.16
CA TRP A 193 -0.80 -15.86 1.31
C TRP A 193 -0.24 -16.80 2.37
N LYS A 194 -0.92 -17.91 2.69
CA LYS A 194 -0.41 -18.89 3.65
C LYS A 194 0.91 -19.50 3.19
N LYS A 195 1.04 -19.82 1.89
CA LYS A 195 2.29 -20.35 1.33
C LYS A 195 3.42 -19.32 1.35
N ILE A 196 3.10 -18.06 0.99
CA ILE A 196 4.06 -16.96 0.97
C ILE A 196 4.56 -16.64 2.39
N LEU A 197 3.67 -16.55 3.37
CA LEU A 197 4.03 -16.34 4.78
C LEU A 197 4.95 -17.46 5.30
N HIS A 198 4.61 -18.70 4.99
CA HIS A 198 5.48 -19.84 5.34
C HIS A 198 6.87 -19.73 4.69
N ALA A 199 6.93 -19.39 3.38
CA ALA A 199 8.20 -19.17 2.67
C ALA A 199 9.00 -17.98 3.23
N ALA A 200 8.31 -16.98 3.80
CA ALA A 200 8.92 -15.85 4.49
C ALA A 200 9.40 -16.19 5.92
N GLY A 201 9.10 -17.38 6.44
CA GLY A 201 9.42 -17.77 7.82
C GLY A 201 8.48 -17.16 8.88
N VAL A 202 7.32 -16.67 8.47
CA VAL A 202 6.30 -16.13 9.38
C VAL A 202 5.33 -17.25 9.76
N ALA A 203 5.24 -17.54 11.05
CA ALA A 203 4.31 -18.56 11.54
C ALA A 203 2.86 -18.16 11.20
N PRO A 204 2.00 -19.12 10.79
CA PRO A 204 0.63 -18.82 10.35
C PRO A 204 -0.21 -18.07 11.40
N GLU A 205 0.08 -18.29 12.67
CA GLU A 205 -0.63 -17.68 13.80
C GLU A 205 -0.12 -16.26 14.11
N ALA A 206 1.08 -15.93 13.62
CA ALA A 206 1.71 -14.64 13.87
C ALA A 206 1.20 -13.53 12.94
N ALA A 207 0.59 -13.89 11.83
CA ALA A 207 0.05 -12.94 10.85
C ALA A 207 -1.44 -13.19 10.64
N GLU A 208 -2.18 -12.11 10.51
CA GLU A 208 -3.61 -12.09 10.29
C GLU A 208 -3.93 -11.90 8.82
N ILE A 209 -4.76 -12.78 8.22
CA ILE A 209 -5.26 -12.64 6.85
C ILE A 209 -6.75 -12.33 6.91
N ARG A 210 -7.13 -11.09 6.57
CA ARG A 210 -8.52 -10.62 6.60
C ARG A 210 -9.03 -10.20 5.23
N TRP A 211 -10.26 -10.57 4.93
CA TRP A 211 -11.00 -10.05 3.79
C TRP A 211 -11.75 -8.77 4.17
N HIS A 212 -11.72 -7.78 3.29
CA HIS A 212 -12.43 -6.50 3.43
C HIS A 212 -13.22 -6.16 2.17
N VAL A 213 -14.35 -5.49 2.36
CA VAL A 213 -15.18 -4.93 1.29
C VAL A 213 -14.46 -3.73 0.65
N PRO A 214 -14.54 -3.57 -0.68
CA PRO A 214 -14.89 -4.55 -1.70
C PRO A 214 -13.66 -5.34 -2.16
N PHE A 215 -13.66 -6.65 -1.99
CA PHE A 215 -12.66 -7.58 -2.53
C PHE A 215 -11.19 -7.21 -2.25
N ARG A 216 -10.88 -6.83 -1.00
CA ARG A 216 -9.51 -6.67 -0.52
C ARG A 216 -9.14 -7.85 0.37
N LEU A 217 -7.93 -8.36 0.18
CA LEU A 217 -7.35 -9.38 1.05
C LEU A 217 -6.11 -8.79 1.70
N CYS A 218 -6.22 -8.50 2.97
CA CYS A 218 -5.18 -7.82 3.72
C CYS A 218 -4.45 -8.79 4.63
N VAL A 219 -3.14 -8.59 4.76
CA VAL A 219 -2.28 -9.39 5.62
C VAL A 219 -1.52 -8.47 6.55
N SER A 220 -1.49 -8.80 7.83
CA SER A 220 -0.86 -7.94 8.81
C SER A 220 -0.28 -8.71 9.98
N ARG A 221 0.71 -8.11 10.62
CA ARG A 221 1.27 -8.57 11.89
C ARG A 221 1.47 -7.40 12.84
N LEU A 222 1.11 -7.58 14.10
CA LEU A 222 1.53 -6.77 15.23
C LEU A 222 2.57 -7.56 16.04
N LYS A 223 3.63 -6.89 16.44
CA LYS A 223 4.73 -7.44 17.25
C LYS A 223 4.60 -7.02 18.71
#